data_7ae840f3a831347c9850e3a1cbc68b5b
#
_entry.id   7ae840f3a831347c9850e3a1cbc68b5b
#
_cell.length_a   1.000
_cell.length_b   1.000
_cell.length_c   1.000
_cell.angle_alpha   90.00
_cell.angle_beta   90.00
_cell.angle_gamma   90.00
#
_symmetry.space_group_name_H-M   'P 1'
#
loop_
_entity.id
_entity.type
_entity.pdbx_description
1 polymer ?
#
loop_
_entity_poly.entity_id
_entity_poly.type
_entity_poly.pdbx_seq_one_letter_code
_entity_poly.pdbx_strand_id
1 'polypeptide(L)'
;MQAIEAFAQNEKDPDPSTVEFDDSRVKGKRQPTAELPVLTEQDLERAATQPPPELATIEATPAESGDFHEVSPLRILYRLMSSQQTGLLVTTVGAIKKEIYVRDGIPEYVSSNVASELLGNWLVSNGVLSSGELAMALAMMPHYGGKLGDTVVGLGLLKPLEVFRHLTRQVRQKLIDVCTWSNGRYAWYAERQNPREAFPLDLNAFEVLGAGAMALPDDTVAAWFQRHRADHFKATKAGKFGPERFELTGLRALYDGLDGRHPIEHLLGRYTDEDERQRTLRMLVLLDACELARQVDHAGR
;
A
#
# COMPACT_ATOMS: atom_id res chain seq x y z
N MET A 1 18.08 0.91 16.48
CA MET A 1 19.21 0.29 15.76
C MET A 1 19.24 -1.23 15.95
N GLN A 2 19.09 -1.77 17.17
CA GLN A 2 19.12 -3.24 17.38
C GLN A 2 17.96 -4.03 16.77
N ALA A 3 16.78 -3.47 16.60
CA ALA A 3 15.63 -4.17 16.00
C ALA A 3 15.74 -4.32 14.47
N ILE A 4 16.47 -3.45 13.78
CA ILE A 4 16.65 -3.48 12.32
C ILE A 4 17.79 -4.44 11.92
N GLU A 5 18.81 -4.59 12.76
CA GLU A 5 19.89 -5.55 12.52
C GLU A 5 19.46 -7.01 12.75
N ALA A 6 18.50 -7.25 13.64
CA ALA A 6 17.93 -8.58 13.86
C ALA A 6 17.11 -9.10 12.66
N PHE A 7 16.56 -8.20 11.84
CA PHE A 7 15.76 -8.56 10.66
C PHE A 7 16.61 -8.95 9.44
N ALA A 8 17.86 -8.46 9.37
CA ALA A 8 18.75 -8.69 8.21
C ALA A 8 19.54 -10.02 8.28
N GLN A 9 19.47 -10.78 9.37
CA GLN A 9 20.27 -11.99 9.57
C GLN A 9 19.50 -13.31 9.44
N ASN A 10 18.20 -13.29 9.08
CA ASN A 10 17.39 -14.51 8.98
C ASN A 10 16.84 -14.72 7.57
N GLU A 11 17.72 -14.72 6.55
CA GLU A 11 17.41 -15.23 5.22
C GLU A 11 17.48 -16.75 5.20
N LYS A 12 16.47 -17.40 5.73
CA LYS A 12 16.00 -18.72 5.30
C LYS A 12 14.49 -18.65 5.35
N ASP A 13 13.85 -18.89 4.20
CA ASP A 13 12.40 -19.12 4.15
C ASP A 13 12.01 -20.04 5.31
N PRO A 14 11.22 -19.57 6.29
CA PRO A 14 10.77 -20.44 7.34
C PRO A 14 9.82 -21.46 6.69
N ASP A 15 10.11 -22.73 6.88
CA ASP A 15 9.19 -23.83 6.60
C ASP A 15 7.82 -23.43 7.16
N PRO A 16 6.76 -23.36 6.34
CA PRO A 16 5.43 -22.90 6.77
C PRO A 16 4.81 -23.77 7.87
N SER A 17 5.45 -24.86 8.26
CA SER A 17 5.03 -25.77 9.36
C SER A 17 5.55 -25.35 10.75
N THR A 18 6.45 -24.33 10.86
CA THR A 18 7.12 -23.99 12.13
C THR A 18 6.71 -22.67 12.75
N VAL A 19 5.73 -21.96 12.19
CA VAL A 19 5.15 -20.77 12.87
C VAL A 19 4.17 -21.29 13.92
N GLU A 20 4.63 -21.50 15.15
CA GLU A 20 3.76 -21.67 16.30
C GLU A 20 3.00 -20.37 16.54
N PHE A 21 1.76 -20.33 16.10
CA PHE A 21 0.82 -19.27 16.45
C PHE A 21 0.48 -19.44 17.94
N ASP A 22 0.82 -18.47 18.75
CA ASP A 22 0.37 -18.39 20.15
C ASP A 22 -1.16 -18.25 20.19
N ASP A 23 -1.82 -19.38 20.28
CA ASP A 23 -3.29 -19.53 20.33
C ASP A 23 -3.90 -18.88 21.60
N SER A 24 -3.06 -18.45 22.55
CA SER A 24 -3.50 -17.86 23.82
C SER A 24 -4.06 -16.43 23.65
N ARG A 25 -3.67 -15.71 22.59
CA ARG A 25 -4.16 -14.37 22.29
C ARG A 25 -5.47 -14.34 21.48
N VAL A 26 -5.86 -15.46 20.88
CA VAL A 26 -7.13 -15.62 20.13
C VAL A 26 -8.30 -16.00 21.04
N LYS A 27 -8.07 -16.17 22.34
CA LYS A 27 -9.15 -16.37 23.33
C LYS A 27 -9.86 -15.05 23.64
N GLY A 28 -10.43 -14.42 22.62
CA GLY A 28 -11.61 -13.57 22.82
C GLY A 28 -12.66 -14.44 23.52
N LYS A 29 -13.17 -13.95 24.65
CA LYS A 29 -14.20 -14.59 25.49
C LYS A 29 -15.23 -15.27 24.58
N ARG A 30 -15.25 -16.60 24.53
CA ARG A 30 -16.40 -17.34 24.01
C ARG A 30 -17.59 -16.94 24.86
N GLN A 31 -18.45 -16.08 24.32
CA GLN A 31 -19.78 -15.89 24.89
C GLN A 31 -20.53 -17.23 24.79
N PRO A 32 -21.39 -17.54 25.78
CA PRO A 32 -22.15 -18.78 25.77
C PRO A 32 -22.96 -18.88 24.47
N THR A 33 -23.06 -20.05 23.93
CA THR A 33 -23.83 -20.48 22.77
C THR A 33 -25.25 -19.90 22.78
N ALA A 34 -25.42 -18.65 22.36
CA ALA A 34 -26.70 -18.16 21.90
C ALA A 34 -27.00 -18.90 20.60
N GLU A 35 -28.20 -19.48 20.46
CA GLU A 35 -28.66 -20.05 19.22
C GLU A 35 -28.49 -19.00 18.12
N LEU A 36 -27.78 -19.36 17.05
CA LEU A 36 -27.59 -18.47 15.92
C LEU A 36 -28.95 -18.13 15.33
N PRO A 37 -29.23 -16.86 15.02
CA PRO A 37 -30.51 -16.45 14.44
C PRO A 37 -30.71 -17.11 13.09
N VAL A 38 -31.95 -17.49 12.79
CA VAL A 38 -32.35 -17.94 11.46
C VAL A 38 -32.39 -16.71 10.58
N LEU A 39 -31.44 -16.58 9.64
CA LEU A 39 -31.40 -15.47 8.68
C LEU A 39 -32.51 -15.62 7.66
N THR A 40 -33.21 -14.52 7.40
CA THR A 40 -34.21 -14.42 6.33
C THR A 40 -33.54 -13.94 5.04
N GLU A 41 -34.19 -14.18 3.90
CA GLU A 41 -33.74 -13.67 2.60
C GLU A 41 -33.60 -12.15 2.60
N GLN A 42 -34.49 -11.44 3.31
CA GLN A 42 -34.44 -9.99 3.49
C GLN A 42 -33.21 -9.53 4.29
N ASP A 43 -32.77 -10.30 5.29
CA ASP A 43 -31.55 -9.99 6.05
C ASP A 43 -30.29 -10.09 5.17
N LEU A 44 -30.26 -11.09 4.29
CA LEU A 44 -29.18 -11.29 3.33
C LEU A 44 -29.12 -10.16 2.28
N GLU A 45 -30.29 -9.77 1.72
CA GLU A 45 -30.37 -8.67 0.75
C GLU A 45 -29.96 -7.34 1.39
N ARG A 46 -30.43 -7.06 2.61
CA ARG A 46 -30.09 -5.84 3.33
C ARG A 46 -28.61 -5.76 3.66
N ALA A 47 -27.99 -6.87 4.03
CA ALA A 47 -26.55 -6.93 4.29
C ALA A 47 -25.74 -6.72 3.02
N ALA A 48 -26.16 -7.29 1.88
CA ALA A 48 -25.47 -7.17 0.60
C ALA A 48 -25.50 -5.74 0.02
N THR A 49 -26.50 -4.93 0.40
CA THR A 49 -26.70 -3.57 -0.12
C THR A 49 -26.14 -2.46 0.78
N GLN A 50 -25.44 -2.80 1.86
CA GLN A 50 -24.85 -1.78 2.73
C GLN A 50 -23.86 -0.88 1.96
N PRO A 51 -24.05 0.46 2.03
CA PRO A 51 -23.10 1.38 1.43
C PRO A 51 -21.73 1.27 2.12
N PRO A 52 -20.62 1.59 1.41
CA PRO A 52 -19.32 1.64 2.05
C PRO A 52 -19.35 2.62 3.23
N PRO A 53 -18.59 2.33 4.31
CA PRO A 53 -18.59 3.19 5.48
C PRO A 53 -18.10 4.59 5.11
N GLU A 54 -18.83 5.62 5.56
CA GLU A 54 -18.35 6.98 5.47
C GLU A 54 -17.08 7.12 6.31
N LEU A 55 -16.03 7.62 5.69
CA LEU A 55 -14.80 7.93 6.41
C LEU A 55 -15.02 9.25 7.17
N ALA A 56 -14.73 9.23 8.45
CA ALA A 56 -14.99 10.34 9.35
C ALA A 56 -14.32 11.65 8.88
N THR A 57 -14.99 12.77 9.07
CA THR A 57 -14.38 14.09 8.91
C THR A 57 -13.35 14.29 10.02
N ILE A 58 -12.14 14.71 9.63
CA ILE A 58 -11.07 14.96 10.59
C ILE A 58 -11.07 16.46 10.89
N GLU A 59 -11.44 16.82 12.11
CA GLU A 59 -11.48 18.22 12.55
C GLU A 59 -10.10 18.83 12.87
N ALA A 60 -9.08 17.97 13.00
CA ALA A 60 -7.71 18.42 13.29
C ALA A 60 -7.07 19.11 12.07
N THR A 61 -6.20 20.11 12.35
CA THR A 61 -5.36 20.73 11.32
C THR A 61 -4.25 19.74 10.89
N PRO A 62 -4.06 19.49 9.58
CA PRO A 62 -2.96 18.65 9.12
C PRO A 62 -1.61 19.31 9.38
N ALA A 63 -0.60 18.51 9.71
CA ALA A 63 0.79 18.95 9.83
C ALA A 63 1.39 19.33 8.45
N GLU A 64 0.93 18.66 7.40
CA GLU A 64 1.29 18.93 6.02
C GLU A 64 0.10 18.62 5.11
N SER A 65 -0.09 19.39 4.06
CA SER A 65 -1.07 19.10 3.01
C SER A 65 -0.59 19.66 1.67
N GLY A 66 -1.10 19.09 0.58
CA GLY A 66 -0.71 19.53 -0.76
C GLY A 66 -1.47 18.78 -1.85
N ASP A 67 -0.96 18.94 -3.06
CA ASP A 67 -1.54 18.43 -4.29
C ASP A 67 -0.59 17.42 -4.94
N PHE A 68 -1.15 16.36 -5.55
CA PHE A 68 -0.35 15.34 -6.22
C PHE A 68 0.30 15.82 -7.53
N HIS A 69 -0.13 16.97 -8.04
CA HIS A 69 0.59 17.63 -9.13
C HIS A 69 1.97 18.17 -8.72
N GLU A 70 2.12 18.56 -7.46
CA GLU A 70 3.38 19.11 -6.93
C GLU A 70 4.27 18.00 -6.35
N VAL A 71 3.66 17.08 -5.59
CA VAL A 71 4.39 16.01 -4.91
C VAL A 71 3.71 14.67 -5.15
N SER A 72 4.37 13.76 -5.85
CA SER A 72 3.79 12.45 -6.16
C SER A 72 3.52 11.62 -4.90
N PRO A 73 2.49 10.74 -4.92
CA PRO A 73 2.23 9.81 -3.82
C PRO A 73 3.43 8.93 -3.48
N LEU A 74 4.21 8.51 -4.47
CA LEU A 74 5.45 7.74 -4.26
C LEU A 74 6.44 8.51 -3.37
N ARG A 75 6.64 9.81 -3.64
CA ARG A 75 7.55 10.66 -2.85
C ARG A 75 7.03 10.86 -1.42
N ILE A 76 5.73 11.07 -1.26
CA ILE A 76 5.12 11.24 0.07
C ILE A 76 5.31 9.96 0.90
N LEU A 77 4.93 8.80 0.36
CA LEU A 77 5.08 7.52 1.05
C LEU A 77 6.54 7.23 1.37
N TYR A 78 7.46 7.47 0.43
CA TYR A 78 8.90 7.30 0.68
C TYR A 78 9.41 8.21 1.81
N ARG A 79 9.00 9.49 1.85
CA ARG A 79 9.38 10.42 2.93
C ARG A 79 8.88 9.94 4.29
N LEU A 80 7.62 9.52 4.39
CA LEU A 80 7.05 8.99 5.63
C LEU A 80 7.83 7.75 6.11
N MET A 81 8.15 6.85 5.17
CA MET A 81 8.89 5.64 5.43
C MET A 81 10.35 5.93 5.86
N SER A 82 11.06 6.73 5.07
CA SER A 82 12.49 7.03 5.31
C SER A 82 12.73 7.84 6.58
N SER A 83 11.74 8.64 7.00
CA SER A 83 11.76 9.42 8.24
C SER A 83 11.11 8.69 9.43
N GLN A 84 10.64 7.44 9.23
CA GLN A 84 9.99 6.63 10.25
C GLN A 84 8.83 7.35 10.94
N GLN A 85 8.01 8.06 10.15
CA GLN A 85 6.88 8.83 10.67
C GLN A 85 5.76 7.92 11.16
N THR A 86 5.08 8.36 12.22
CA THR A 86 3.83 7.75 12.69
C THR A 86 2.70 8.75 12.54
N GLY A 87 1.55 8.31 11.99
CA GLY A 87 0.40 9.19 11.78
C GLY A 87 -0.58 8.66 10.74
N LEU A 88 -1.43 9.58 10.26
CA LEU A 88 -2.47 9.31 9.28
C LEU A 88 -2.25 10.17 8.02
N LEU A 89 -2.08 9.50 6.89
CA LEU A 89 -2.12 10.13 5.57
C LEU A 89 -3.53 9.96 4.98
N VAL A 90 -4.20 11.06 4.74
CA VAL A 90 -5.48 11.11 4.02
C VAL A 90 -5.20 11.49 2.58
N THR A 91 -5.72 10.73 1.64
CA THR A 91 -5.59 11.00 0.20
C THR A 91 -6.96 11.06 -0.44
N THR A 92 -7.16 12.01 -1.37
CA THR A 92 -8.44 12.21 -2.06
C THR A 92 -8.24 12.46 -3.54
N VAL A 93 -9.07 11.84 -4.37
CA VAL A 93 -9.19 12.13 -5.81
C VAL A 93 -10.67 12.07 -6.20
N GLY A 94 -11.23 13.20 -6.63
CA GLY A 94 -12.68 13.30 -6.83
C GLY A 94 -13.45 12.93 -5.57
N ALA A 95 -14.35 11.95 -5.66
CA ALA A 95 -15.12 11.41 -4.54
C ALA A 95 -14.40 10.29 -3.76
N ILE A 96 -13.28 9.80 -4.27
CA ILE A 96 -12.53 8.72 -3.63
C ILE A 96 -11.68 9.30 -2.50
N LYS A 97 -11.80 8.70 -1.31
CA LYS A 97 -10.99 9.02 -0.14
C LYS A 97 -10.36 7.75 0.40
N LYS A 98 -9.07 7.79 0.69
CA LYS A 98 -8.34 6.74 1.42
C LYS A 98 -7.64 7.32 2.63
N GLU A 99 -7.67 6.56 3.72
CA GLU A 99 -6.99 6.86 4.98
C GLU A 99 -5.93 5.79 5.22
N ILE A 100 -4.66 6.20 5.21
CA ILE A 100 -3.49 5.34 5.35
C ILE A 100 -2.87 5.60 6.70
N TYR A 101 -2.99 4.67 7.61
CA TYR A 101 -2.34 4.72 8.92
C TYR A 101 -0.93 4.16 8.80
N VAL A 102 0.03 4.95 9.25
CA VAL A 102 1.46 4.64 9.17
C VAL A 102 2.02 4.61 10.58
N ARG A 103 2.81 3.59 10.91
CA ARG A 103 3.54 3.46 12.16
C ARG A 103 5.01 3.19 11.88
N ASP A 104 5.88 4.04 12.44
CA ASP A 104 7.34 3.95 12.25
C ASP A 104 7.75 3.84 10.77
N GLY A 105 7.02 4.56 9.91
CA GLY A 105 7.21 4.56 8.47
C GLY A 105 6.55 3.40 7.71
N ILE A 106 5.94 2.44 8.39
CA ILE A 106 5.33 1.27 7.77
C ILE A 106 3.81 1.46 7.70
N PRO A 107 3.17 1.35 6.52
CA PRO A 107 1.72 1.36 6.41
C PRO A 107 1.11 0.16 7.16
N GLU A 108 0.24 0.45 8.12
CA GLU A 108 -0.35 -0.52 9.03
C GLU A 108 -1.78 -0.90 8.62
N TYR A 109 -2.51 0.07 8.08
CA TYR A 109 -3.90 -0.10 7.71
C TYR A 109 -4.34 0.92 6.67
N VAL A 110 -5.20 0.52 5.74
CA VAL A 110 -5.80 1.42 4.75
C VAL A 110 -7.32 1.29 4.74
N SER A 111 -7.99 2.36 5.11
CA SER A 111 -9.43 2.53 4.92
C SER A 111 -9.72 3.16 3.57
N SER A 112 -10.88 2.84 2.98
CA SER A 112 -11.31 3.39 1.69
C SER A 112 -12.84 3.48 1.64
N ASN A 113 -13.36 4.51 0.96
CA ASN A 113 -14.79 4.62 0.66
C ASN A 113 -15.17 3.99 -0.69
N VAL A 114 -14.28 3.23 -1.32
CA VAL A 114 -14.56 2.50 -2.57
C VAL A 114 -15.14 1.13 -2.23
N ALA A 115 -16.36 0.85 -2.69
CA ALA A 115 -17.08 -0.37 -2.35
C ALA A 115 -16.34 -1.66 -2.77
N SER A 116 -15.73 -1.67 -3.95
CA SER A 116 -14.94 -2.82 -4.45
C SER A 116 -13.70 -3.11 -3.61
N GLU A 117 -13.21 -2.12 -2.87
CA GLU A 117 -12.06 -2.24 -1.99
C GLU A 117 -12.40 -2.70 -0.56
N LEU A 118 -13.66 -2.92 -0.22
CA LEU A 118 -14.06 -3.50 1.05
C LEU A 118 -13.68 -4.99 1.10
N LEU A 119 -13.31 -5.48 2.29
CA LEU A 119 -12.81 -6.85 2.45
C LEU A 119 -13.78 -7.89 1.88
N GLY A 120 -15.08 -7.75 2.11
CA GLY A 120 -16.07 -8.69 1.60
C GLY A 120 -16.08 -8.75 0.08
N ASN A 121 -16.16 -7.58 -0.58
CA ASN A 121 -16.14 -7.49 -2.03
C ASN A 121 -14.81 -7.95 -2.63
N TRP A 122 -13.70 -7.68 -1.94
CA TRP A 122 -12.38 -8.21 -2.30
C TRP A 122 -12.36 -9.75 -2.27
N LEU A 123 -12.89 -10.37 -1.24
CA LEU A 123 -12.93 -11.84 -1.12
C LEU A 123 -13.79 -12.46 -2.21
N VAL A 124 -14.93 -11.85 -2.54
CA VAL A 124 -15.80 -12.32 -3.64
C VAL A 124 -15.13 -12.15 -5.01
N SER A 125 -14.56 -10.98 -5.28
CA SER A 125 -13.91 -10.71 -6.58
C SER A 125 -12.68 -11.58 -6.84
N ASN A 126 -12.04 -12.08 -5.76
CA ASN A 126 -10.94 -13.03 -5.85
C ASN A 126 -11.38 -14.50 -5.77
N GLY A 127 -12.69 -14.80 -5.81
CA GLY A 127 -13.22 -16.15 -5.80
C GLY A 127 -13.02 -16.92 -4.49
N VAL A 128 -12.77 -16.19 -3.40
CA VAL A 128 -12.52 -16.76 -2.06
C VAL A 128 -13.83 -17.06 -1.34
N LEU A 129 -14.81 -16.19 -1.51
CA LEU A 129 -16.18 -16.36 -1.03
C LEU A 129 -17.16 -16.20 -2.19
N SER A 130 -18.28 -16.90 -2.13
CA SER A 130 -19.44 -16.61 -2.96
C SER A 130 -20.18 -15.36 -2.43
N SER A 131 -21.02 -14.73 -3.28
CA SER A 131 -21.86 -13.61 -2.85
C SER A 131 -22.85 -14.01 -1.75
N GLY A 132 -23.36 -15.26 -1.76
CA GLY A 132 -24.23 -15.79 -0.72
C GLY A 132 -23.52 -15.95 0.62
N GLU A 133 -22.29 -16.47 0.64
CA GLU A 133 -21.47 -16.58 1.86
C GLU A 133 -21.13 -15.21 2.43
N LEU A 134 -20.83 -14.23 1.56
CA LEU A 134 -20.62 -12.84 2.00
C LEU A 134 -21.87 -12.26 2.64
N ALA A 135 -23.05 -12.41 1.99
CA ALA A 135 -24.32 -11.91 2.53
C ALA A 135 -24.62 -12.53 3.90
N MET A 136 -24.45 -13.84 4.03
CA MET A 136 -24.57 -14.55 5.31
C MET A 136 -23.59 -14.00 6.36
N ALA A 137 -22.32 -13.83 6.01
CA ALA A 137 -21.31 -13.32 6.93
C ALA A 137 -21.62 -11.90 7.38
N LEU A 138 -22.09 -11.02 6.48
CA LEU A 138 -22.49 -9.65 6.82
C LEU A 138 -23.70 -9.63 7.76
N ALA A 139 -24.72 -10.44 7.53
CA ALA A 139 -25.89 -10.55 8.40
C ALA A 139 -25.53 -11.07 9.80
N MET A 140 -24.54 -11.99 9.89
CA MET A 140 -24.07 -12.57 11.15
C MET A 140 -23.03 -11.70 11.88
N MET A 141 -22.48 -10.67 11.21
CA MET A 141 -21.39 -9.84 11.74
C MET A 141 -21.64 -9.23 13.15
N PRO A 142 -22.87 -8.78 13.51
CA PRO A 142 -23.15 -8.27 14.85
C PRO A 142 -22.90 -9.32 15.96
N HIS A 143 -23.06 -10.62 15.67
CA HIS A 143 -22.87 -11.71 16.62
C HIS A 143 -21.40 -12.08 16.82
N TYR A 144 -20.51 -11.62 15.93
CA TYR A 144 -19.07 -11.86 15.94
C TYR A 144 -18.25 -10.59 16.20
N GLY A 145 -18.77 -9.66 16.98
CA GLY A 145 -18.05 -8.44 17.36
C GLY A 145 -17.99 -7.35 16.28
N GLY A 146 -18.82 -7.43 15.24
CA GLY A 146 -18.96 -6.39 14.22
C GLY A 146 -17.79 -6.31 13.21
N LYS A 147 -16.92 -7.32 13.15
CA LYS A 147 -15.80 -7.38 12.21
C LYS A 147 -15.98 -8.55 11.23
N LEU A 148 -15.96 -8.26 9.93
CA LEU A 148 -16.16 -9.30 8.90
C LEU A 148 -15.09 -10.40 8.99
N GLY A 149 -13.82 -10.03 9.24
CA GLY A 149 -12.73 -11.00 9.39
C GLY A 149 -13.01 -12.04 10.49
N ASP A 150 -13.45 -11.57 11.67
CA ASP A 150 -13.80 -12.44 12.79
C ASP A 150 -15.03 -13.28 12.48
N THR A 151 -15.98 -12.74 11.73
CA THR A 151 -17.21 -13.43 11.32
C THR A 151 -16.92 -14.58 10.37
N VAL A 152 -16.13 -14.37 9.31
CA VAL A 152 -15.83 -15.43 8.34
C VAL A 152 -15.00 -16.58 8.98
N VAL A 153 -14.17 -16.24 9.96
CA VAL A 153 -13.45 -17.24 10.77
C VAL A 153 -14.42 -17.98 11.70
N GLY A 154 -15.28 -17.25 12.40
CA GLY A 154 -16.26 -17.82 13.34
C GLY A 154 -17.28 -18.73 12.66
N LEU A 155 -17.65 -18.43 11.43
CA LEU A 155 -18.51 -19.26 10.57
C LEU A 155 -17.77 -20.43 9.93
N GLY A 156 -16.45 -20.53 10.09
CA GLY A 156 -15.63 -21.58 9.48
C GLY A 156 -15.45 -21.46 7.96
N LEU A 157 -15.77 -20.31 7.38
CA LEU A 157 -15.62 -20.05 5.94
C LEU A 157 -14.15 -19.88 5.55
N LEU A 158 -13.34 -19.27 6.41
CA LEU A 158 -11.90 -19.06 6.22
C LEU A 158 -11.14 -19.33 7.52
N LYS A 159 -9.88 -19.74 7.37
CA LYS A 159 -8.95 -19.83 8.51
C LYS A 159 -8.36 -18.43 8.83
N PRO A 160 -7.96 -18.17 10.10
CA PRO A 160 -7.37 -16.89 10.49
C PRO A 160 -6.21 -16.44 9.58
N LEU A 161 -5.30 -17.37 9.23
CA LEU A 161 -4.17 -17.09 8.36
C LEU A 161 -4.58 -16.70 6.92
N GLU A 162 -5.67 -17.29 6.41
CA GLU A 162 -6.21 -16.95 5.09
C GLU A 162 -6.76 -15.52 5.08
N VAL A 163 -7.55 -15.16 6.12
CA VAL A 163 -8.05 -13.79 6.30
C VAL A 163 -6.88 -12.80 6.36
N PHE A 164 -5.86 -13.10 7.15
CA PHE A 164 -4.66 -12.27 7.26
C PHE A 164 -3.97 -12.06 5.91
N ARG A 165 -3.74 -13.13 5.14
CA ARG A 165 -3.13 -13.05 3.81
C ARG A 165 -3.96 -12.20 2.84
N HIS A 166 -5.28 -12.33 2.88
CA HIS A 166 -6.16 -11.52 2.03
C HIS A 166 -6.19 -10.04 2.45
N LEU A 167 -6.18 -9.75 3.75
CA LEU A 167 -6.05 -8.39 4.27
C LEU A 167 -4.74 -7.74 3.83
N THR A 168 -3.61 -8.44 3.96
CA THR A 168 -2.30 -7.94 3.52
C THR A 168 -2.29 -7.62 2.02
N ARG A 169 -2.80 -8.53 1.19
CA ARG A 169 -2.90 -8.31 -0.27
C ARG A 169 -3.82 -7.14 -0.61
N GLN A 170 -4.96 -7.01 0.06
CA GLN A 170 -5.91 -5.93 -0.15
C GLN A 170 -5.29 -4.57 0.21
N VAL A 171 -4.65 -4.46 1.38
CA VAL A 171 -3.99 -3.21 1.81
C VAL A 171 -2.85 -2.86 0.86
N ARG A 172 -2.04 -3.84 0.45
CA ARG A 172 -1.00 -3.66 -0.56
C ARG A 172 -1.57 -3.10 -1.87
N GLN A 173 -2.66 -3.66 -2.37
CA GLN A 173 -3.29 -3.19 -3.62
C GLN A 173 -3.83 -1.76 -3.50
N LYS A 174 -4.44 -1.41 -2.37
CA LYS A 174 -4.90 -0.03 -2.10
C LYS A 174 -3.77 0.99 -2.09
N LEU A 175 -2.61 0.60 -1.56
CA LEU A 175 -1.41 1.45 -1.56
C LEU A 175 -0.82 1.62 -2.97
N ILE A 176 -0.74 0.54 -3.74
CA ILE A 176 -0.31 0.58 -5.14
C ILE A 176 -1.22 1.50 -5.95
N ASP A 177 -2.54 1.39 -5.76
CA ASP A 177 -3.50 2.26 -6.44
C ASP A 177 -3.26 3.75 -6.11
N VAL A 178 -3.05 4.10 -4.84
CA VAL A 178 -2.69 5.48 -4.46
C VAL A 178 -1.42 5.94 -5.17
N CYS A 179 -0.40 5.09 -5.31
CA CYS A 179 0.82 5.45 -6.01
C CYS A 179 0.58 5.87 -7.48
N THR A 180 -0.48 5.38 -8.11
CA THR A 180 -0.82 5.68 -9.51
C THR A 180 -1.55 7.02 -9.70
N TRP A 181 -1.95 7.70 -8.63
CA TRP A 181 -2.70 8.95 -8.72
C TRP A 181 -1.81 10.11 -9.15
N SER A 182 -2.13 10.72 -10.27
CA SER A 182 -1.43 11.90 -10.82
C SER A 182 -2.09 13.22 -10.45
N ASN A 183 -3.29 13.18 -9.88
CA ASN A 183 -4.04 14.32 -9.40
C ASN A 183 -4.70 14.00 -8.06
N GLY A 184 -5.26 15.01 -7.40
CA GLY A 184 -5.85 14.85 -6.08
C GLY A 184 -5.03 15.53 -5.00
N ARG A 185 -5.45 15.34 -3.77
CA ARG A 185 -4.88 16.04 -2.60
C ARG A 185 -4.50 15.07 -1.51
N TYR A 186 -3.55 15.49 -0.69
CA TYR A 186 -3.20 14.77 0.53
C TYR A 186 -3.20 15.70 1.75
N ALA A 187 -3.39 15.09 2.91
CA ALA A 187 -3.22 15.73 4.21
C ALA A 187 -2.57 14.73 5.17
N TRP A 188 -1.48 15.13 5.81
CA TRP A 188 -0.75 14.35 6.80
C TRP A 188 -1.07 14.84 8.21
N TYR A 189 -1.50 13.93 9.06
CA TYR A 189 -1.80 14.16 10.48
C TYR A 189 -0.80 13.38 11.32
N ALA A 190 0.25 14.05 11.78
CA ALA A 190 1.30 13.44 12.60
C ALA A 190 0.72 12.90 13.90
N GLU A 191 1.34 11.84 14.43
CA GLU A 191 1.00 11.18 15.71
C GLU A 191 -0.44 10.61 15.80
N ARG A 192 -1.21 10.67 14.71
CA ARG A 192 -2.56 10.12 14.70
C ARG A 192 -2.53 8.61 14.49
N GLN A 193 -2.77 7.88 15.55
CA GLN A 193 -2.75 6.43 15.55
C GLN A 193 -4.04 5.83 14.97
N ASN A 194 -3.94 4.60 14.48
CA ASN A 194 -5.09 3.82 14.06
C ASN A 194 -6.01 3.55 15.27
N PRO A 195 -7.29 3.97 15.22
CA PRO A 195 -8.23 3.73 16.31
C PRO A 195 -8.67 2.26 16.41
N ARG A 196 -8.36 1.46 15.40
CA ARG A 196 -8.66 0.03 15.35
C ARG A 196 -7.40 -0.73 15.75
N GLU A 197 -7.55 -1.72 16.61
CA GLU A 197 -6.51 -2.71 16.82
C GLU A 197 -6.30 -3.45 15.49
N ALA A 198 -5.19 -3.15 14.84
CA ALA A 198 -4.78 -3.83 13.61
C ALA A 198 -3.61 -4.75 13.92
N PHE A 199 -3.65 -5.94 13.34
CA PHE A 199 -2.48 -6.80 13.33
C PHE A 199 -1.43 -6.19 12.40
N PRO A 200 -0.13 -6.21 12.76
CA PRO A 200 0.93 -5.82 11.84
C PRO A 200 0.83 -6.67 10.57
N LEU A 201 0.68 -6.02 9.44
CA LEU A 201 0.49 -6.72 8.15
C LEU A 201 1.80 -7.19 7.52
N ASP A 202 2.93 -6.91 8.15
CA ASP A 202 4.29 -7.25 7.66
C ASP A 202 4.50 -6.84 6.19
N LEU A 203 4.06 -5.62 5.86
CA LEU A 203 4.18 -5.07 4.51
C LEU A 203 5.60 -4.56 4.27
N ASN A 204 6.25 -5.10 3.24
CA ASN A 204 7.48 -4.50 2.75
C ASN A 204 7.16 -3.19 2.00
N ALA A 205 7.38 -2.06 2.68
CA ALA A 205 7.06 -0.75 2.13
C ALA A 205 7.86 -0.42 0.85
N PHE A 206 9.09 -0.93 0.72
CA PHE A 206 9.89 -0.75 -0.51
C PHE A 206 9.32 -1.53 -1.68
N GLU A 207 8.85 -2.76 -1.45
CA GLU A 207 8.16 -3.57 -2.46
C GLU A 207 6.88 -2.88 -2.92
N VAL A 208 6.11 -2.27 -2.00
CA VAL A 208 4.92 -1.48 -2.35
C VAL A 208 5.28 -0.29 -3.23
N LEU A 209 6.32 0.47 -2.90
CA LEU A 209 6.78 1.60 -3.72
C LEU A 209 7.26 1.13 -5.09
N GLY A 210 8.04 0.05 -5.15
CA GLY A 210 8.49 -0.55 -6.40
C GLY A 210 7.33 -0.99 -7.28
N ALA A 211 6.36 -1.72 -6.71
CA ALA A 211 5.15 -2.15 -7.42
C ALA A 211 4.28 -0.96 -7.84
N GLY A 212 4.15 0.06 -7.00
CA GLY A 212 3.45 1.30 -7.30
C GLY A 212 4.05 2.05 -8.48
N ALA A 213 5.39 2.14 -8.53
CA ALA A 213 6.08 2.75 -9.67
C ALA A 213 5.86 1.95 -10.96
N MET A 214 5.91 0.61 -10.90
CA MET A 214 5.64 -0.25 -12.06
C MET A 214 4.19 -0.18 -12.53
N ALA A 215 3.26 0.20 -11.67
CA ALA A 215 1.84 0.37 -11.97
C ALA A 215 1.48 1.78 -12.47
N LEU A 216 2.43 2.72 -12.53
CA LEU A 216 2.16 4.08 -13.01
C LEU A 216 1.55 4.05 -14.42
N PRO A 217 0.50 4.85 -14.68
CA PRO A 217 -0.07 5.01 -16.02
C PRO A 217 0.95 5.54 -17.03
N ASP A 218 0.83 5.12 -18.27
CA ASP A 218 1.77 5.51 -19.34
C ASP A 218 1.79 7.02 -19.58
N ASP A 219 0.65 7.69 -19.48
CA ASP A 219 0.53 9.15 -19.60
C ASP A 219 1.27 9.90 -18.48
N THR A 220 1.20 9.38 -17.25
CA THR A 220 1.96 9.94 -16.11
C THR A 220 3.46 9.79 -16.33
N VAL A 221 3.91 8.63 -16.79
CA VAL A 221 5.30 8.34 -17.09
C VAL A 221 5.80 9.20 -18.28
N ALA A 222 4.97 9.33 -19.32
CA ALA A 222 5.27 10.16 -20.47
C ALA A 222 5.36 11.66 -20.09
N ALA A 223 4.47 12.15 -19.25
CA ALA A 223 4.52 13.53 -18.75
C ALA A 223 5.79 13.80 -17.93
N TRP A 224 6.20 12.85 -17.07
CA TRP A 224 7.47 12.94 -16.36
C TRP A 224 8.65 12.98 -17.34
N PHE A 225 8.67 12.08 -18.34
CA PHE A 225 9.72 12.05 -19.35
C PHE A 225 9.81 13.36 -20.13
N GLN A 226 8.68 13.92 -20.61
CA GLN A 226 8.69 15.18 -21.35
C GLN A 226 9.27 16.34 -20.53
N ARG A 227 9.07 16.32 -19.22
CA ARG A 227 9.61 17.34 -18.30
C ARG A 227 11.11 17.17 -18.09
N HIS A 228 11.60 15.95 -18.05
CA HIS A 228 12.98 15.62 -17.64
C HIS A 228 13.87 15.07 -18.76
N ARG A 229 13.39 14.99 -20.00
CA ARG A 229 14.14 14.34 -21.10
C ARG A 229 15.54 14.90 -21.31
N ALA A 230 15.70 16.23 -21.17
CA ALA A 230 16.97 16.93 -21.34
C ALA A 230 17.78 17.01 -20.03
N ASP A 231 17.20 16.60 -18.91
CA ASP A 231 17.85 16.69 -17.61
C ASP A 231 18.90 15.57 -17.44
N HIS A 232 19.91 15.88 -16.68
CA HIS A 232 20.97 14.98 -16.29
C HIS A 232 20.74 14.49 -14.87
N PHE A 233 20.63 13.20 -14.67
CA PHE A 233 20.42 12.61 -13.36
C PHE A 233 21.67 11.90 -12.87
N LYS A 234 21.98 12.09 -11.60
CA LYS A 234 23.10 11.44 -10.91
C LYS A 234 22.59 10.66 -9.71
N ALA A 235 23.06 9.43 -9.55
CA ALA A 235 22.80 8.62 -8.38
C ALA A 235 23.25 9.34 -7.10
N THR A 236 22.41 9.31 -6.06
CA THR A 236 22.70 9.92 -4.77
C THR A 236 23.14 8.85 -3.79
N LYS A 237 24.23 9.12 -3.05
CA LYS A 237 24.66 8.26 -1.93
C LYS A 237 23.97 8.64 -0.60
N ALA A 238 23.06 9.60 -0.65
CA ALA A 238 22.52 10.25 0.55
C ALA A 238 21.34 9.50 1.21
N GLY A 239 20.79 8.47 0.57
CA GLY A 239 19.65 7.73 1.12
C GLY A 239 20.09 6.72 2.18
N LYS A 240 19.28 6.58 3.23
CA LYS A 240 19.43 5.48 4.22
C LYS A 240 19.29 4.09 3.57
N PHE A 241 18.71 4.02 2.38
CA PHE A 241 18.28 2.80 1.72
C PHE A 241 18.75 2.82 0.26
N GLY A 242 19.37 1.75 -0.19
CA GLY A 242 19.82 1.60 -1.57
C GLY A 242 18.73 1.02 -2.48
N PRO A 243 18.96 1.04 -3.82
CA PRO A 243 18.01 0.55 -4.81
C PRO A 243 17.69 -0.95 -4.70
N GLU A 244 18.55 -1.74 -4.06
CA GLU A 244 18.36 -3.17 -3.81
C GLU A 244 17.13 -3.48 -2.96
N ARG A 245 16.69 -2.53 -2.12
CA ARG A 245 15.52 -2.70 -1.25
C ARG A 245 14.20 -2.83 -2.00
N PHE A 246 14.13 -2.33 -3.22
CA PHE A 246 12.89 -2.33 -4.02
C PHE A 246 12.63 -3.65 -4.76
N GLU A 247 13.60 -4.59 -4.73
CA GLU A 247 13.49 -5.93 -5.35
C GLU A 247 13.11 -5.88 -6.85
N LEU A 248 13.46 -4.79 -7.54
CA LEU A 248 13.19 -4.61 -8.95
C LEU A 248 14.42 -4.99 -9.79
N THR A 249 14.24 -6.00 -10.64
CA THR A 249 15.28 -6.43 -11.59
C THR A 249 15.69 -5.28 -12.51
N GLY A 250 16.97 -5.01 -12.55
CA GLY A 250 17.56 -3.94 -13.37
C GLY A 250 17.67 -2.58 -12.67
N LEU A 251 16.96 -2.33 -11.57
CA LEU A 251 16.98 -1.05 -10.87
C LEU A 251 18.40 -0.68 -10.39
N ARG A 252 19.13 -1.64 -9.83
CA ARG A 252 20.50 -1.41 -9.37
C ARG A 252 21.44 -1.04 -10.51
N ALA A 253 21.36 -1.74 -11.64
CA ALA A 253 22.18 -1.44 -12.81
C ALA A 253 21.86 -0.05 -13.39
N LEU A 254 20.57 0.32 -13.44
CA LEU A 254 20.14 1.65 -13.83
C LEU A 254 20.70 2.72 -12.90
N TYR A 255 20.54 2.53 -11.59
CA TYR A 255 21.05 3.45 -10.57
C TYR A 255 22.57 3.66 -10.70
N ASP A 256 23.36 2.59 -10.82
CA ASP A 256 24.81 2.67 -10.95
C ASP A 256 25.24 3.35 -12.27
N GLY A 257 24.38 3.32 -13.30
CA GLY A 257 24.57 4.00 -14.57
C GLY A 257 24.26 5.49 -14.60
N LEU A 258 23.62 6.03 -13.54
CA LEU A 258 23.28 7.45 -13.43
C LEU A 258 24.48 8.27 -12.97
N ASP A 259 25.36 8.65 -13.90
CA ASP A 259 26.60 9.37 -13.61
C ASP A 259 26.49 10.90 -13.77
N GLY A 260 25.33 11.40 -14.26
CA GLY A 260 25.06 12.81 -14.53
C GLY A 260 25.68 13.33 -15.83
N ARG A 261 26.22 12.45 -16.70
CA ARG A 261 26.91 12.88 -17.93
C ARG A 261 26.00 12.93 -19.14
N HIS A 262 24.94 12.11 -19.13
CA HIS A 262 24.03 11.98 -20.25
C HIS A 262 22.60 12.38 -19.87
N PRO A 263 21.87 13.07 -20.75
CA PRO A 263 20.47 13.39 -20.51
C PRO A 263 19.63 12.09 -20.55
N ILE A 264 18.45 12.14 -19.91
CA ILE A 264 17.53 11.00 -19.83
C ILE A 264 17.19 10.46 -21.21
N GLU A 265 16.95 11.32 -22.21
CA GLU A 265 16.64 10.87 -23.59
C GLU A 265 17.77 10.03 -24.20
N HIS A 266 19.02 10.36 -23.92
CA HIS A 266 20.17 9.58 -24.40
C HIS A 266 20.26 8.22 -23.71
N LEU A 267 19.99 8.16 -22.40
CA LEU A 267 19.96 6.90 -21.66
C LEU A 267 18.89 5.95 -22.22
N LEU A 268 17.71 6.51 -22.52
CA LEU A 268 16.58 5.73 -23.06
C LEU A 268 16.72 5.38 -24.52
N GLY A 269 17.50 6.13 -25.29
CA GLY A 269 17.81 5.83 -26.71
C GLY A 269 18.60 4.53 -26.92
N ARG A 270 19.09 3.90 -25.85
CA ARG A 270 19.76 2.60 -25.88
C ARG A 270 18.79 1.41 -25.95
N TYR A 271 17.52 1.64 -25.58
CA TYR A 271 16.49 0.61 -25.58
C TYR A 271 15.71 0.64 -26.89
N THR A 272 15.72 -0.48 -27.61
CA THR A 272 14.96 -0.68 -28.85
C THR A 272 13.58 -1.31 -28.60
N ASP A 273 13.44 -2.01 -27.48
CA ASP A 273 12.19 -2.59 -27.02
C ASP A 273 11.40 -1.55 -26.22
N GLU A 274 10.14 -1.31 -26.60
CA GLU A 274 9.31 -0.29 -25.97
C GLU A 274 8.89 -0.68 -24.54
N ASP A 275 8.64 -1.96 -24.27
CA ASP A 275 8.28 -2.43 -22.94
C ASP A 275 9.45 -2.25 -21.95
N GLU A 276 10.66 -2.58 -22.39
CA GLU A 276 11.88 -2.37 -21.61
C GLU A 276 12.13 -0.87 -21.38
N ARG A 277 11.90 -0.04 -22.38
CA ARG A 277 12.01 1.41 -22.30
C ARG A 277 11.00 1.99 -21.29
N GLN A 278 9.73 1.57 -21.37
CA GLN A 278 8.67 1.98 -20.44
C GLN A 278 8.97 1.52 -19.02
N ARG A 279 9.46 0.30 -18.85
CA ARG A 279 9.91 -0.21 -17.56
C ARG A 279 11.05 0.63 -16.99
N THR A 280 12.03 0.96 -17.80
CA THR A 280 13.17 1.79 -17.39
C THR A 280 12.73 3.20 -16.99
N LEU A 281 11.78 3.79 -17.73
CA LEU A 281 11.18 5.07 -17.37
C LEU A 281 10.51 5.03 -15.98
N ARG A 282 9.71 3.99 -15.68
CA ARG A 282 9.09 3.82 -14.36
C ARG A 282 10.13 3.68 -13.25
N MET A 283 11.23 2.99 -13.52
CA MET A 283 12.36 2.90 -12.58
C MET A 283 13.04 4.26 -12.36
N LEU A 284 13.18 5.10 -13.38
CA LEU A 284 13.70 6.47 -13.25
C LEU A 284 12.77 7.34 -12.40
N VAL A 285 11.45 7.26 -12.64
CA VAL A 285 10.45 7.95 -11.80
C VAL A 285 10.55 7.51 -10.34
N LEU A 286 10.75 6.21 -10.09
CA LEU A 286 10.95 5.69 -8.73
C LEU A 286 12.21 6.24 -8.08
N LEU A 287 13.33 6.23 -8.80
CA LEU A 287 14.61 6.73 -8.29
C LEU A 287 14.55 8.23 -7.96
N ASP A 288 13.88 9.02 -8.79
CA ASP A 288 13.63 10.44 -8.53
C ASP A 288 12.69 10.64 -7.33
N ALA A 289 11.54 9.96 -7.30
CA ALA A 289 10.58 10.07 -6.20
C ALA A 289 11.17 9.66 -4.85
N CYS A 290 12.06 8.66 -4.84
CA CYS A 290 12.73 8.16 -3.64
C CYS A 290 14.08 8.84 -3.35
N GLU A 291 14.38 9.96 -4.03
CA GLU A 291 15.61 10.75 -3.81
C GLU A 291 16.91 9.93 -4.00
N LEU A 292 16.82 8.80 -4.70
CA LEU A 292 17.96 7.96 -5.06
C LEU A 292 18.68 8.48 -6.30
N ALA A 293 18.05 9.34 -7.07
CA ALA A 293 18.65 10.10 -8.16
C ALA A 293 18.28 11.57 -8.02
N ARG A 294 19.17 12.47 -8.40
CA ARG A 294 18.91 13.90 -8.41
C ARG A 294 19.34 14.49 -9.74
N GLN A 295 18.59 15.50 -10.17
CA GLN A 295 18.98 16.36 -11.27
C GLN A 295 20.28 17.09 -10.92
N VAL A 296 21.19 17.16 -11.88
CA VAL A 296 22.42 17.93 -11.76
C VAL A 296 22.43 19.01 -12.84
N ASP A 297 22.75 20.23 -12.42
CA ASP A 297 22.92 21.33 -13.35
C ASP A 297 24.17 21.07 -14.19
N HIS A 298 23.99 21.07 -15.51
CA HIS A 298 25.10 21.14 -16.43
C HIS A 298 25.56 22.61 -16.49
N ALA A 299 26.02 23.15 -15.35
CA ALA A 299 26.76 24.39 -15.34
C ALA A 299 28.03 24.14 -16.13
N GLY A 300 28.11 24.81 -17.26
CA GLY A 300 29.09 24.65 -18.30
C GLY A 300 30.52 24.44 -17.83
N ARG A 301 31.25 23.77 -18.70
CA ARG A 301 32.70 23.73 -18.70
C ARG A 301 33.30 25.13 -18.58
#